data_d91da601a950124f962057293bc4cb72
#
_entry.id   d91da601a950124f962057293bc4cb72
#
_cell.length_a   1.000
_cell.length_b   1.000
_cell.length_c   1.000
_cell.angle_alpha   90.00
_cell.angle_beta   90.00
_cell.angle_gamma   90.00
#
_symmetry.space_group_name_H-M   'P 1'
#
loop_
_entity.id
_entity.type
_entity.pdbx_description
1 polymer ?
#
loop_
_entity_poly.entity_id
_entity_poly.type
_entity_poly.pdbx_seq_one_letter_code
_entity_poly.pdbx_strand_id
1 'polypeptide(L)'
;MPRARRILGERGIFSHVDWFLFAAALSISLLGLVTMKSFSAQNDFFDRQIIWIALSVAVFFLASIPDYSFLRRTQVLSALYGIILFSLALIFVFGSIVKGAQNRFNLGVFFVQPSDPAKLVLVALLSKYFARRHIEIAHVRHIFVSGAYAFLMFVLVFLQPDFGSALIIFAIWLGMVLVAGISWKHLATLIVVAAVVFGGLWHFGLHQYQKDRILTFIHPLANIQGTGYNAYQSTVAVGSGEIFGKGIGYGTQSKLQFLPEYQTDFIFAAFAEEWGFVGVLLLLGLFTVVVVRILAISARGADNFDMLFCAGVAIYFTAQFLVHAGMNMGLLPITGTTMPFMSYGGSHLLTEYFALGILMSMRRHARPTHQSRDETEIVGAL
;
A
#
# COMPACT_ATOMS: atom_id res chain seq x y z
N MET A 1 -1.38 -17.01 -37.94
CA MET A 1 -2.48 -16.08 -37.61
C MET A 1 -3.65 -16.66 -36.77
N PRO A 2 -3.62 -17.87 -36.20
CA PRO A 2 -4.76 -18.39 -35.39
C PRO A 2 -4.76 -17.95 -33.89
N ARG A 3 -3.66 -17.43 -33.37
CA ARG A 3 -3.60 -16.97 -31.95
C ARG A 3 -4.32 -15.64 -31.66
N ALA A 4 -4.37 -14.73 -32.62
CA ALA A 4 -5.04 -13.45 -32.44
C ALA A 4 -6.58 -13.56 -32.38
N ARG A 5 -7.20 -14.52 -33.08
CA ARG A 5 -8.65 -14.75 -33.04
C ARG A 5 -9.19 -15.38 -31.76
N ARG A 6 -8.33 -16.06 -30.94
CA ARG A 6 -8.74 -16.63 -29.64
C ARG A 6 -8.82 -15.57 -28.52
N ILE A 7 -8.23 -14.40 -28.74
CA ILE A 7 -8.22 -13.30 -27.77
C ILE A 7 -9.48 -12.45 -27.88
N LEU A 8 -10.15 -12.45 -29.04
CA LEU A 8 -11.36 -11.66 -29.34
C LEU A 8 -12.67 -12.50 -29.34
N GLY A 9 -12.64 -13.70 -28.80
CA GLY A 9 -13.84 -14.52 -28.67
C GLY A 9 -14.84 -13.88 -27.71
N GLU A 10 -15.95 -13.41 -28.24
CA GLU A 10 -17.28 -13.04 -27.70
C GLU A 10 -17.41 -12.37 -26.31
N ARG A 11 -16.40 -12.37 -25.47
CA ARG A 11 -16.36 -11.63 -24.20
C ARG A 11 -15.52 -10.39 -24.38
N GLY A 12 -16.09 -9.21 -24.18
CA GLY A 12 -15.40 -7.91 -24.33
C GLY A 12 -14.02 -7.87 -23.66
N ILE A 13 -13.11 -7.05 -24.16
CA ILE A 13 -11.70 -6.92 -23.73
C ILE A 13 -11.55 -6.81 -22.20
N PHE A 14 -12.55 -6.22 -21.52
CA PHE A 14 -12.59 -5.99 -20.07
C PHE A 14 -13.54 -6.93 -19.31
N SER A 15 -13.97 -8.05 -19.89
CA SER A 15 -14.87 -9.01 -19.19
C SER A 15 -14.21 -9.67 -17.96
N HIS A 16 -12.88 -9.63 -17.87
CA HIS A 16 -12.09 -10.15 -16.75
C HIS A 16 -11.98 -9.15 -15.58
N VAL A 17 -12.37 -7.88 -15.79
CA VAL A 17 -12.28 -6.85 -14.76
C VAL A 17 -13.28 -7.13 -13.64
N ASP A 18 -12.82 -6.98 -12.40
CA ASP A 18 -13.68 -6.98 -11.23
C ASP A 18 -14.23 -5.56 -11.00
N TRP A 19 -15.44 -5.31 -11.50
CA TRP A 19 -16.05 -4.00 -11.45
C TRP A 19 -16.36 -3.54 -10.02
N PHE A 20 -16.62 -4.48 -9.09
CA PHE A 20 -16.80 -4.11 -7.68
C PHE A 20 -15.52 -3.61 -7.03
N LEU A 21 -14.39 -4.30 -7.31
CA LEU A 21 -13.08 -3.86 -6.86
C LEU A 21 -12.72 -2.49 -7.44
N PHE A 22 -12.89 -2.33 -8.75
CA PHE A 22 -12.59 -1.08 -9.44
C PHE A 22 -13.46 0.07 -8.93
N ALA A 23 -14.78 -0.14 -8.82
CA ALA A 23 -15.71 0.87 -8.32
C ALA A 23 -15.41 1.28 -6.88
N ALA A 24 -15.08 0.33 -5.99
CA ALA A 24 -14.70 0.64 -4.62
C ALA A 24 -13.41 1.47 -4.54
N ALA A 25 -12.35 1.09 -5.27
CA ALA A 25 -11.10 1.85 -5.32
C ALA A 25 -11.31 3.26 -5.90
N LEU A 26 -12.07 3.36 -6.99
CA LEU A 26 -12.40 4.65 -7.62
C LEU A 26 -13.23 5.52 -6.66
N SER A 27 -14.21 4.94 -5.96
CA SER A 27 -15.03 5.68 -4.98
C SER A 27 -14.17 6.27 -3.85
N ILE A 28 -13.19 5.51 -3.34
CA ILE A 28 -12.23 6.02 -2.35
C ILE A 28 -11.44 7.20 -2.91
N SER A 29 -10.97 7.11 -4.16
CA SER A 29 -10.23 8.21 -4.82
C SER A 29 -11.12 9.45 -5.00
N LEU A 30 -12.39 9.27 -5.34
CA LEU A 30 -13.35 10.37 -5.49
C LEU A 30 -13.70 11.02 -4.13
N LEU A 31 -13.83 10.24 -3.05
CA LEU A 31 -14.01 10.78 -1.71
C LEU A 31 -12.81 11.66 -1.30
N GLY A 32 -11.58 11.20 -1.55
CA GLY A 32 -10.38 12.00 -1.33
C GLY A 32 -10.38 13.29 -2.16
N LEU A 33 -10.81 13.21 -3.42
CA LEU A 33 -10.90 14.37 -4.31
C LEU A 33 -11.93 15.40 -3.80
N VAL A 34 -13.09 14.96 -3.31
CA VAL A 34 -14.12 15.82 -2.74
C VAL A 34 -13.59 16.54 -1.50
N THR A 35 -12.91 15.80 -0.61
CA THR A 35 -12.28 16.38 0.59
C THR A 35 -11.21 17.41 0.23
N MET A 36 -10.38 17.15 -0.82
CA MET A 36 -9.39 18.12 -1.26
C MET A 36 -10.01 19.41 -1.83
N LYS A 37 -11.13 19.30 -2.56
CA LYS A 37 -11.82 20.45 -3.14
C LYS A 37 -12.37 21.39 -2.06
N SER A 38 -12.81 20.84 -0.94
CA SER A 38 -13.44 21.63 0.12
C SER A 38 -12.49 22.62 0.81
N PHE A 39 -11.17 22.43 0.68
CA PHE A 39 -10.15 23.26 1.30
C PHE A 39 -9.37 24.16 0.33
N SER A 40 -9.57 24.00 -0.99
CA SER A 40 -8.74 24.68 -1.99
C SER A 40 -9.34 25.99 -2.48
N ALA A 41 -9.15 27.07 -1.70
CA ALA A 41 -9.35 28.41 -2.26
C ALA A 41 -8.15 28.91 -3.11
N GLN A 42 -6.97 28.28 -3.04
CA GLN A 42 -5.73 28.76 -3.68
C GLN A 42 -4.74 27.68 -4.15
N ASN A 43 -5.07 26.37 -4.04
CA ASN A 43 -4.09 25.32 -4.35
C ASN A 43 -4.57 24.43 -5.51
N ASP A 44 -3.71 24.22 -6.51
CA ASP A 44 -3.91 23.37 -7.69
C ASP A 44 -3.99 21.85 -7.37
N PHE A 45 -4.09 21.45 -6.08
CA PHE A 45 -4.10 20.05 -5.68
C PHE A 45 -5.29 19.30 -6.24
N PHE A 46 -6.47 19.91 -6.26
CA PHE A 46 -7.67 19.32 -6.80
C PHE A 46 -7.53 19.01 -8.30
N ASP A 47 -7.10 19.99 -9.10
CA ASP A 47 -6.98 19.82 -10.56
C ASP A 47 -5.90 18.80 -10.92
N ARG A 48 -4.76 18.85 -10.23
CA ARG A 48 -3.69 17.87 -10.41
C ARG A 48 -4.12 16.47 -9.99
N GLN A 49 -4.91 16.33 -8.92
CA GLN A 49 -5.39 15.02 -8.47
C GLN A 49 -6.38 14.40 -9.46
N ILE A 50 -7.24 15.19 -10.13
CA ILE A 50 -8.09 14.71 -11.22
C ILE A 50 -7.23 14.08 -12.33
N ILE A 51 -6.16 14.76 -12.74
CA ILE A 51 -5.25 14.25 -13.76
C ILE A 51 -4.61 12.92 -13.29
N TRP A 52 -4.17 12.85 -12.02
CA TRP A 52 -3.58 11.63 -11.48
C TRP A 52 -4.57 10.47 -11.40
N ILE A 53 -5.82 10.73 -11.00
CA ILE A 53 -6.88 9.70 -10.98
C ILE A 53 -7.15 9.21 -12.40
N ALA A 54 -7.33 10.11 -13.38
CA ALA A 54 -7.57 9.75 -14.78
C ALA A 54 -6.41 8.91 -15.34
N LEU A 55 -5.17 9.31 -15.08
CA LEU A 55 -3.97 8.58 -15.51
C LEU A 55 -3.87 7.22 -14.83
N SER A 56 -4.17 7.14 -13.53
CA SER A 56 -4.14 5.90 -12.76
C SER A 56 -5.21 4.91 -13.23
N VAL A 57 -6.41 5.39 -13.56
CA VAL A 57 -7.46 4.58 -14.18
C VAL A 57 -7.02 4.06 -15.55
N ALA A 58 -6.39 4.90 -16.38
CA ALA A 58 -5.82 4.43 -17.65
C ALA A 58 -4.74 3.36 -17.43
N VAL A 59 -3.85 3.55 -16.47
CA VAL A 59 -2.82 2.58 -16.09
C VAL A 59 -3.44 1.27 -15.59
N PHE A 60 -4.51 1.30 -14.80
CA PHE A 60 -5.25 0.11 -14.39
C PHE A 60 -5.72 -0.73 -15.59
N PHE A 61 -6.39 -0.12 -16.56
CA PHE A 61 -6.88 -0.83 -17.74
C PHE A 61 -5.73 -1.32 -18.62
N LEU A 62 -4.71 -0.50 -18.85
CA LEU A 62 -3.52 -0.89 -19.62
C LEU A 62 -2.79 -2.06 -18.95
N ALA A 63 -2.60 -2.01 -17.63
CA ALA A 63 -1.95 -3.07 -16.87
C ALA A 63 -2.77 -4.35 -16.78
N SER A 64 -4.09 -4.30 -16.98
CA SER A 64 -4.95 -5.49 -16.98
C SER A 64 -4.84 -6.36 -18.24
N ILE A 65 -4.16 -5.87 -19.30
CA ILE A 65 -4.10 -6.55 -20.60
C ILE A 65 -2.92 -7.53 -20.71
N PRO A 66 -1.66 -7.17 -20.33
CA PRO A 66 -0.49 -8.02 -20.53
C PRO A 66 -0.52 -9.27 -19.66
N ASP A 67 0.10 -10.36 -20.11
CA ASP A 67 0.36 -11.53 -19.31
C ASP A 67 1.62 -11.32 -18.46
N TYR A 68 1.48 -11.34 -17.14
CA TYR A 68 2.58 -11.17 -16.19
C TYR A 68 3.26 -12.49 -15.79
N SER A 69 3.10 -13.55 -16.56
CA SER A 69 3.81 -14.85 -16.34
C SER A 69 5.34 -14.69 -16.31
N PHE A 70 5.87 -13.64 -16.94
CA PHE A 70 7.30 -13.32 -16.88
C PHE A 70 7.80 -12.98 -15.47
N LEU A 71 6.94 -12.46 -14.57
CA LEU A 71 7.28 -12.21 -13.16
C LEU A 71 7.61 -13.51 -12.40
N ARG A 72 7.22 -14.68 -12.94
CA ARG A 72 7.59 -16.00 -12.39
C ARG A 72 9.05 -16.36 -12.69
N ARG A 73 9.73 -15.64 -13.61
CA ARG A 73 11.14 -15.89 -13.95
C ARG A 73 12.06 -15.24 -12.92
N THR A 74 12.98 -16.04 -12.35
CA THR A 74 13.91 -15.54 -11.33
C THR A 74 14.78 -14.38 -11.84
N GLN A 75 15.24 -14.47 -13.10
CA GLN A 75 16.08 -13.43 -13.70
C GLN A 75 15.36 -12.09 -13.79
N VAL A 76 14.07 -12.08 -14.14
CA VAL A 76 13.27 -10.85 -14.23
C VAL A 76 13.08 -10.23 -12.86
N LEU A 77 12.69 -11.03 -11.86
CA LEU A 77 12.49 -10.51 -10.51
C LEU A 77 13.79 -10.04 -9.86
N SER A 78 14.90 -10.75 -10.07
CA SER A 78 16.21 -10.29 -9.57
C SER A 78 16.66 -9.01 -10.26
N ALA A 79 16.40 -8.84 -11.56
CA ALA A 79 16.67 -7.60 -12.27
C ALA A 79 15.80 -6.44 -11.76
N LEU A 80 14.47 -6.67 -11.61
CA LEU A 80 13.57 -5.66 -11.04
C LEU A 80 13.96 -5.25 -9.63
N TYR A 81 14.32 -6.22 -8.79
CA TYR A 81 14.82 -5.97 -7.44
C TYR A 81 16.10 -5.14 -7.46
N GLY A 82 17.04 -5.49 -8.34
CA GLY A 82 18.29 -4.73 -8.51
C GLY A 82 18.04 -3.29 -8.99
N ILE A 83 17.13 -3.10 -9.95
CA ILE A 83 16.73 -1.76 -10.44
C ILE A 83 16.11 -0.93 -9.31
N ILE A 84 15.24 -1.52 -8.49
CA ILE A 84 14.64 -0.83 -7.34
C ILE A 84 15.71 -0.47 -6.31
N LEU A 85 16.60 -1.39 -5.92
CA LEU A 85 17.68 -1.09 -5.00
C LEU A 85 18.59 0.01 -5.53
N PHE A 86 18.91 -0.04 -6.81
CA PHE A 86 19.72 1.01 -7.46
C PHE A 86 18.98 2.35 -7.44
N SER A 87 17.68 2.38 -7.76
CA SER A 87 16.90 3.63 -7.72
C SER A 87 16.78 4.19 -6.30
N LEU A 88 16.61 3.33 -5.28
CA LEU A 88 16.63 3.74 -3.88
C LEU A 88 18.01 4.29 -3.47
N ALA A 89 19.10 3.65 -3.91
CA ALA A 89 20.45 4.16 -3.64
C ALA A 89 20.73 5.48 -4.38
N LEU A 90 20.21 5.65 -5.59
CA LEU A 90 20.39 6.86 -6.40
C LEU A 90 19.75 8.10 -5.78
N ILE A 91 18.71 7.93 -4.95
CA ILE A 91 18.07 9.04 -4.21
C ILE A 91 19.06 9.75 -3.29
N PHE A 92 20.02 9.06 -2.68
CA PHE A 92 21.01 9.71 -1.81
C PHE A 92 21.89 10.72 -2.55
N VAL A 93 22.01 10.58 -3.88
CA VAL A 93 22.82 11.49 -4.71
C VAL A 93 21.95 12.53 -5.42
N PHE A 94 20.81 12.11 -5.99
CA PHE A 94 19.99 12.93 -6.89
C PHE A 94 18.60 13.24 -6.31
N GLY A 95 18.27 12.75 -5.12
CA GLY A 95 16.97 12.99 -4.50
C GLY A 95 16.77 14.44 -4.10
N SER A 96 15.58 14.97 -4.32
CA SER A 96 15.18 16.28 -3.82
C SER A 96 14.85 16.20 -2.34
N ILE A 97 15.35 17.18 -1.58
CA ILE A 97 15.03 17.31 -0.16
C ILE A 97 13.70 18.08 -0.05
N VAL A 98 12.68 17.41 0.45
CA VAL A 98 11.38 18.02 0.71
C VAL A 98 11.03 17.79 2.18
N LYS A 99 10.89 18.88 2.94
CA LYS A 99 10.54 18.84 4.38
C LYS A 99 11.47 17.95 5.23
N GLY A 100 12.76 17.97 4.92
CA GLY A 100 13.77 17.20 5.65
C GLY A 100 13.89 15.72 5.26
N ALA A 101 13.06 15.23 4.35
CA ALA A 101 13.18 13.88 3.78
C ALA A 101 13.70 13.97 2.33
N GLN A 102 14.67 13.11 2.00
CA GLN A 102 15.22 12.95 0.66
C GLN A 102 14.76 11.59 0.12
N ASN A 103 13.51 11.51 -0.36
CA ASN A 103 12.88 10.23 -0.72
C ASN A 103 12.22 10.22 -2.11
N ARG A 104 12.40 11.29 -2.91
CA ARG A 104 11.76 11.40 -4.23
C ARG A 104 12.65 12.09 -5.25
N PHE A 105 12.46 11.73 -6.52
CA PHE A 105 13.03 12.46 -7.65
C PHE A 105 12.07 13.54 -8.12
N ASN A 106 12.57 14.75 -8.33
CA ASN A 106 11.83 15.83 -8.95
C ASN A 106 12.10 15.82 -10.47
N LEU A 107 11.09 15.45 -11.24
CA LEU A 107 11.15 15.47 -12.71
C LEU A 107 10.51 16.75 -13.30
N GLY A 108 10.39 17.80 -12.48
CA GLY A 108 9.81 19.08 -12.88
C GLY A 108 8.30 19.10 -12.78
N VAL A 109 7.60 18.33 -13.60
CA VAL A 109 6.13 18.28 -13.63
C VAL A 109 5.55 17.38 -12.54
N PHE A 110 6.28 16.33 -12.13
CA PHE A 110 5.84 15.36 -11.13
C PHE A 110 7.00 14.80 -10.30
N PHE A 111 6.65 14.27 -9.14
CA PHE A 111 7.58 13.59 -8.25
C PHE A 111 7.42 12.08 -8.40
N VAL A 112 8.52 11.36 -8.48
CA VAL A 112 8.56 9.89 -8.43
C VAL A 112 9.21 9.45 -7.14
N GLN A 113 8.52 8.62 -6.37
CA GLN A 113 8.99 8.04 -5.13
C GLN A 113 9.26 6.55 -5.32
N PRO A 114 10.52 6.12 -5.46
CA PRO A 114 10.86 4.72 -5.72
C PRO A 114 10.44 3.73 -4.64
N SER A 115 10.19 4.20 -3.41
CA SER A 115 9.66 3.35 -2.35
C SER A 115 8.24 2.83 -2.65
N ASP A 116 7.45 3.50 -3.53
CA ASP A 116 6.11 3.00 -3.88
C ASP A 116 6.19 1.74 -4.75
N PRO A 117 6.84 1.73 -5.93
CA PRO A 117 7.00 0.50 -6.69
C PRO A 117 7.87 -0.55 -5.95
N ALA A 118 8.76 -0.15 -5.03
CA ALA A 118 9.54 -1.07 -4.21
C ALA A 118 8.66 -2.02 -3.40
N LYS A 119 7.57 -1.54 -2.81
CA LYS A 119 6.59 -2.35 -2.07
C LYS A 119 5.99 -3.45 -2.94
N LEU A 120 5.63 -3.11 -4.19
CA LEU A 120 5.05 -4.07 -5.13
C LEU A 120 6.08 -5.10 -5.63
N VAL A 121 7.32 -4.67 -5.91
CA VAL A 121 8.41 -5.58 -6.28
C VAL A 121 8.77 -6.51 -5.13
N LEU A 122 8.74 -6.03 -3.87
CA LEU A 122 8.93 -6.88 -2.69
C LEU A 122 7.83 -7.95 -2.60
N VAL A 123 6.56 -7.58 -2.79
CA VAL A 123 5.44 -8.54 -2.83
C VAL A 123 5.70 -9.60 -3.89
N ALA A 124 6.07 -9.22 -5.12
CA ALA A 124 6.36 -10.17 -6.20
C ALA A 124 7.54 -11.10 -5.87
N LEU A 125 8.61 -10.56 -5.30
CA LEU A 125 9.80 -11.33 -4.91
C LEU A 125 9.48 -12.35 -3.82
N LEU A 126 8.78 -11.93 -2.77
CA LEU A 126 8.39 -12.80 -1.66
C LEU A 126 7.38 -13.85 -2.12
N SER A 127 6.41 -13.50 -2.99
CA SER A 127 5.47 -14.45 -3.58
C SER A 127 6.18 -15.54 -4.35
N LYS A 128 7.19 -15.18 -5.16
CA LYS A 128 8.02 -16.15 -5.87
C LYS A 128 8.84 -17.02 -4.93
N TYR A 129 9.39 -16.42 -3.88
CA TYR A 129 10.21 -17.11 -2.90
C TYR A 129 9.39 -18.16 -2.16
N PHE A 130 8.21 -17.81 -1.65
CA PHE A 130 7.35 -18.69 -0.88
C PHE A 130 6.58 -19.70 -1.76
N ALA A 131 6.17 -19.35 -2.99
CA ALA A 131 5.48 -20.24 -3.90
C ALA A 131 6.27 -21.51 -4.23
N ARG A 132 7.59 -21.46 -4.20
CA ARG A 132 8.47 -22.60 -4.48
C ARG A 132 8.72 -23.53 -3.28
N ARG A 133 8.36 -23.13 -2.06
CA ARG A 133 8.89 -23.74 -0.83
C ARG A 133 7.84 -24.01 0.24
N HIS A 134 6.58 -24.12 -0.14
CA HIS A 134 5.50 -24.27 0.80
C HIS A 134 5.52 -25.50 1.76
N ILE A 135 6.32 -26.51 1.47
CA ILE A 135 6.51 -27.68 2.37
C ILE A 135 7.63 -27.42 3.40
N GLU A 136 8.56 -26.51 3.10
CA GLU A 136 9.77 -26.26 3.88
C GLU A 136 9.74 -24.95 4.71
N ILE A 137 8.63 -24.19 4.66
CA ILE A 137 8.52 -22.84 5.28
C ILE A 137 8.72 -22.89 6.81
N ALA A 138 8.53 -24.04 7.45
CA ALA A 138 8.81 -24.24 8.86
C ALA A 138 10.29 -24.07 9.25
N HIS A 139 11.23 -24.06 8.29
CA HIS A 139 12.65 -23.86 8.58
C HIS A 139 13.01 -22.39 8.75
N VAL A 140 13.71 -22.09 9.85
CA VAL A 140 14.22 -20.73 10.22
C VAL A 140 15.00 -20.08 9.09
N ARG A 141 15.73 -20.85 8.27
CA ARG A 141 16.50 -20.38 7.11
C ARG A 141 15.65 -19.54 6.14
N HIS A 142 14.37 -19.89 5.94
CA HIS A 142 13.51 -19.18 4.99
C HIS A 142 13.05 -17.81 5.51
N ILE A 143 12.94 -17.68 6.83
CA ILE A 143 12.68 -16.40 7.48
C ILE A 143 13.87 -15.47 7.29
N PHE A 144 15.09 -15.96 7.52
CA PHE A 144 16.30 -15.15 7.35
C PHE A 144 16.53 -14.72 5.90
N VAL A 145 16.35 -15.62 4.93
CA VAL A 145 16.57 -15.28 3.52
C VAL A 145 15.52 -14.31 3.00
N SER A 146 14.22 -14.56 3.27
CA SER A 146 13.16 -13.63 2.90
C SER A 146 13.30 -12.29 3.64
N GLY A 147 13.68 -12.35 4.93
CA GLY A 147 13.99 -11.19 5.74
C GLY A 147 15.15 -10.37 5.19
N ALA A 148 16.22 -10.99 4.69
CA ALA A 148 17.35 -10.29 4.09
C ALA A 148 16.94 -9.45 2.87
N TYR A 149 16.06 -9.99 2.00
CA TYR A 149 15.52 -9.22 0.88
C TYR A 149 14.69 -8.01 1.35
N ALA A 150 13.81 -8.20 2.31
CA ALA A 150 13.00 -7.10 2.85
C ALA A 150 13.85 -6.11 3.64
N PHE A 151 14.82 -6.59 4.43
CA PHE A 151 15.70 -5.77 5.26
C PHE A 151 16.59 -4.83 4.44
N LEU A 152 17.11 -5.28 3.30
CA LEU A 152 17.92 -4.42 2.44
C LEU A 152 17.10 -3.24 1.89
N MET A 153 15.85 -3.47 1.44
CA MET A 153 14.95 -2.38 1.05
C MET A 153 14.57 -1.51 2.25
N PHE A 154 14.25 -2.13 3.39
CA PHE A 154 13.92 -1.43 4.62
C PHE A 154 15.02 -0.46 5.04
N VAL A 155 16.27 -0.91 5.09
CA VAL A 155 17.41 -0.07 5.48
C VAL A 155 17.59 1.10 4.53
N LEU A 156 17.55 0.88 3.21
CA LEU A 156 17.70 1.96 2.25
C LEU A 156 16.60 3.01 2.41
N VAL A 157 15.35 2.61 2.58
CA VAL A 157 14.21 3.53 2.75
C VAL A 157 14.26 4.21 4.13
N PHE A 158 14.66 3.49 5.17
CA PHE A 158 14.83 4.05 6.53
C PHE A 158 15.90 5.13 6.59
N LEU A 159 17.01 4.95 5.86
CA LEU A 159 18.09 5.94 5.75
C LEU A 159 17.71 7.19 4.94
N GLN A 160 16.60 7.13 4.16
CA GLN A 160 16.02 8.28 3.43
C GLN A 160 15.05 9.12 4.27
N PRO A 161 15.10 9.12 5.59
CA PRO A 161 14.10 9.50 6.60
C PRO A 161 12.61 9.21 6.23
N ASP A 162 12.35 8.13 5.49
CA ASP A 162 10.98 7.69 5.15
C ASP A 162 10.58 6.50 6.05
N PHE A 163 10.33 6.82 7.33
CA PHE A 163 9.97 5.82 8.34
C PHE A 163 8.66 5.10 8.00
N GLY A 164 7.71 5.81 7.40
CA GLY A 164 6.40 5.26 7.04
C GLY A 164 6.51 4.15 6.00
N SER A 165 7.20 4.42 4.87
CA SER A 165 7.41 3.41 3.83
C SER A 165 8.25 2.23 4.33
N ALA A 166 9.24 2.47 5.20
CA ALA A 166 10.02 1.41 5.83
C ALA A 166 9.12 0.50 6.69
N LEU A 167 8.22 1.06 7.49
CA LEU A 167 7.27 0.30 8.30
C LEU A 167 6.34 -0.56 7.43
N ILE A 168 5.87 -0.03 6.28
CA ILE A 168 5.04 -0.80 5.35
C ILE A 168 5.83 -1.95 4.71
N ILE A 169 7.10 -1.74 4.33
CA ILE A 169 7.98 -2.81 3.82
C ILE A 169 8.12 -3.94 4.85
N PHE A 170 8.34 -3.59 6.11
CA PHE A 170 8.38 -4.55 7.21
C PHE A 170 7.05 -5.29 7.39
N ALA A 171 5.91 -4.56 7.37
CA ALA A 171 4.58 -5.13 7.50
C ALA A 171 4.23 -6.08 6.33
N ILE A 172 4.63 -5.77 5.10
CA ILE A 172 4.48 -6.66 3.93
C ILE A 172 5.25 -7.96 4.18
N TRP A 173 6.52 -7.88 4.56
CA TRP A 173 7.33 -9.07 4.83
C TRP A 173 6.73 -9.92 5.96
N LEU A 174 6.40 -9.32 7.08
CA LEU A 174 5.82 -10.03 8.23
C LEU A 174 4.48 -10.68 7.86
N GLY A 175 3.59 -9.94 7.19
CA GLY A 175 2.29 -10.46 6.77
C GLY A 175 2.41 -11.62 5.78
N MET A 176 3.34 -11.53 4.82
CA MET A 176 3.58 -12.63 3.88
C MET A 176 4.22 -13.85 4.54
N VAL A 177 5.10 -13.68 5.53
CA VAL A 177 5.65 -14.78 6.34
C VAL A 177 4.55 -15.47 7.15
N LEU A 178 3.59 -14.69 7.71
CA LEU A 178 2.44 -15.23 8.43
C LEU A 178 1.52 -16.05 7.51
N VAL A 179 1.19 -15.51 6.34
CA VAL A 179 0.37 -16.22 5.33
C VAL A 179 1.07 -17.45 4.80
N ALA A 180 2.40 -17.41 4.69
CA ALA A 180 3.20 -18.57 4.26
C ALA A 180 3.24 -19.71 5.29
N GLY A 181 2.82 -19.48 6.56
CA GLY A 181 2.68 -20.53 7.57
C GLY A 181 3.88 -20.69 8.50
N ILE A 182 4.37 -19.58 9.04
CA ILE A 182 5.43 -19.62 10.07
C ILE A 182 4.96 -20.33 11.34
N SER A 183 5.85 -21.09 11.97
CA SER A 183 5.56 -21.70 13.28
C SER A 183 5.53 -20.63 14.39
N TRP A 184 4.67 -20.84 15.41
CA TRP A 184 4.56 -19.95 16.56
C TRP A 184 5.89 -19.74 17.31
N LYS A 185 6.75 -20.75 17.35
CA LYS A 185 8.08 -20.67 17.99
C LYS A 185 8.97 -19.67 17.25
N HIS A 186 8.97 -19.72 15.92
CA HIS A 186 9.76 -18.79 15.11
C HIS A 186 9.20 -17.38 15.15
N LEU A 187 7.85 -17.24 15.20
CA LEU A 187 7.21 -15.93 15.37
C LEU A 187 7.60 -15.31 16.74
N ALA A 188 7.56 -16.08 17.83
CA ALA A 188 7.99 -15.61 19.14
C ALA A 188 9.48 -15.20 19.12
N THR A 189 10.35 -16.02 18.51
CA THR A 189 11.77 -15.67 18.36
C THR A 189 11.93 -14.36 17.56
N LEU A 190 11.18 -14.19 16.48
CA LEU A 190 11.21 -12.96 15.67
C LEU A 190 10.82 -11.74 16.50
N ILE A 191 9.77 -11.83 17.31
CA ILE A 191 9.32 -10.74 18.20
C ILE A 191 10.42 -10.39 19.20
N VAL A 192 11.05 -11.40 19.84
CA VAL A 192 12.15 -11.17 20.77
C VAL A 192 13.34 -10.49 20.09
N VAL A 193 13.74 -11.00 18.92
CA VAL A 193 14.84 -10.40 18.13
C VAL A 193 14.51 -8.96 17.74
N ALA A 194 13.27 -8.70 17.27
CA ALA A 194 12.82 -7.35 16.93
C ALA A 194 12.85 -6.40 18.15
N ALA A 195 12.46 -6.87 19.33
CA ALA A 195 12.52 -6.09 20.57
C ALA A 195 13.96 -5.77 20.98
N VAL A 196 14.88 -6.73 20.87
CA VAL A 196 16.30 -6.52 21.17
C VAL A 196 16.94 -5.55 20.17
N VAL A 197 16.65 -5.71 18.85
CA VAL A 197 17.14 -4.80 17.81
C VAL A 197 16.57 -3.39 18.02
N PHE A 198 15.28 -3.28 18.32
CA PHE A 198 14.66 -1.98 18.62
C PHE A 198 15.30 -1.30 19.83
N GLY A 199 15.55 -2.06 20.92
CA GLY A 199 16.26 -1.55 22.10
C GLY A 199 17.67 -1.07 21.77
N GLY A 200 18.41 -1.80 20.95
CA GLY A 200 19.73 -1.38 20.46
C GLY A 200 19.66 -0.12 19.60
N LEU A 201 18.73 -0.07 18.65
CA LEU A 201 18.51 1.10 17.80
C LEU A 201 18.09 2.33 18.60
N TRP A 202 17.29 2.16 19.66
CA TRP A 202 16.88 3.23 20.55
C TRP A 202 18.09 3.92 21.21
N HIS A 203 19.08 3.15 21.63
CA HIS A 203 20.25 3.70 22.31
C HIS A 203 21.32 4.24 21.34
N PHE A 204 21.56 3.56 20.23
CA PHE A 204 22.73 3.78 19.38
C PHE A 204 22.41 4.21 17.96
N GLY A 205 21.18 3.95 17.45
CA GLY A 205 20.89 4.09 16.01
C GLY A 205 19.86 5.16 15.65
N LEU A 206 18.90 5.48 16.54
CA LEU A 206 17.85 6.43 16.22
C LEU A 206 18.33 7.88 16.39
N HIS A 207 18.07 8.70 15.38
CA HIS A 207 18.23 10.15 15.45
C HIS A 207 17.21 10.78 16.40
N GLN A 208 17.52 11.97 16.95
CA GLN A 208 16.65 12.63 17.92
C GLN A 208 15.23 12.85 17.39
N TYR A 209 15.05 13.27 16.14
CA TYR A 209 13.72 13.47 15.55
C TYR A 209 12.88 12.19 15.49
N GLN A 210 13.49 11.00 15.36
CA GLN A 210 12.80 9.72 15.36
C GLN A 210 12.36 9.33 16.76
N LYS A 211 13.22 9.58 17.75
CA LYS A 211 12.89 9.41 19.17
C LYS A 211 11.76 10.35 19.57
N ASP A 212 11.81 11.62 19.15
CA ASP A 212 10.79 12.61 19.43
C ASP A 212 9.42 12.20 18.87
N ARG A 213 9.35 11.58 17.69
CA ARG A 213 8.09 11.04 17.15
C ARG A 213 7.48 9.96 18.03
N ILE A 214 8.31 9.06 18.57
CA ILE A 214 7.86 7.99 19.46
C ILE A 214 7.48 8.56 20.83
N LEU A 215 8.27 9.47 21.39
CA LEU A 215 7.97 10.15 22.65
C LEU A 215 6.70 10.99 22.57
N THR A 216 6.51 11.71 21.47
CA THR A 216 5.29 12.47 21.20
C THR A 216 4.06 11.57 21.10
N PHE A 217 4.21 10.36 20.55
CA PHE A 217 3.12 9.39 20.53
C PHE A 217 2.74 8.92 21.93
N ILE A 218 3.72 8.66 22.81
CA ILE A 218 3.49 8.21 24.19
C ILE A 218 2.94 9.36 25.07
N HIS A 219 3.45 10.58 24.85
CA HIS A 219 3.10 11.79 25.61
C HIS A 219 2.71 12.93 24.66
N PRO A 220 1.55 12.85 23.97
CA PRO A 220 1.19 13.82 22.94
C PRO A 220 0.98 15.25 23.48
N LEU A 221 0.66 15.38 24.76
CA LEU A 221 0.44 16.68 25.41
C LEU A 221 1.71 17.33 25.96
N ALA A 222 2.84 16.65 25.98
CA ALA A 222 4.08 17.18 26.56
C ALA A 222 4.67 18.36 25.77
N ASN A 223 4.43 18.43 24.44
CA ASN A 223 4.93 19.50 23.59
C ASN A 223 3.94 19.82 22.47
N ILE A 224 2.76 20.35 22.82
CA ILE A 224 1.67 20.62 21.87
C ILE A 224 2.04 21.71 20.85
N GLN A 225 2.93 22.65 21.19
CA GLN A 225 3.34 23.73 20.28
C GLN A 225 4.55 23.35 19.39
N GLY A 226 5.16 22.18 19.61
CA GLY A 226 6.32 21.68 18.89
C GLY A 226 6.03 20.39 18.13
N THR A 227 6.79 19.34 18.43
CA THR A 227 6.73 18.05 17.74
C THR A 227 5.37 17.35 17.86
N GLY A 228 4.57 17.65 18.91
CA GLY A 228 3.23 17.11 19.15
C GLY A 228 2.10 17.82 18.40
N TYR A 229 2.36 18.98 17.80
CA TYR A 229 1.32 19.82 17.19
C TYR A 229 0.47 19.05 16.16
N ASN A 230 1.11 18.39 15.23
CA ASN A 230 0.43 17.67 14.15
C ASN A 230 -0.41 16.49 14.67
N ALA A 231 0.11 15.73 15.64
CA ALA A 231 -0.62 14.63 16.28
C ALA A 231 -1.86 15.13 17.01
N TYR A 232 -1.69 16.20 17.77
CA TYR A 232 -2.79 16.82 18.51
C TYR A 232 -3.87 17.36 17.57
N GLN A 233 -3.50 18.15 16.55
CA GLN A 233 -4.46 18.72 15.60
C GLN A 233 -5.18 17.65 14.79
N SER A 234 -4.49 16.56 14.41
CA SER A 234 -5.11 15.42 13.72
C SER A 234 -6.18 14.76 14.61
N THR A 235 -5.85 14.52 15.87
CA THR A 235 -6.80 13.89 16.83
C THR A 235 -8.00 14.82 17.10
N VAL A 236 -7.75 16.14 17.22
CA VAL A 236 -8.83 17.15 17.36
C VAL A 236 -9.72 17.16 16.11
N ALA A 237 -9.14 17.10 14.89
CA ALA A 237 -9.92 17.05 13.66
C ALA A 237 -10.82 15.83 13.63
N VAL A 238 -10.28 14.62 13.87
CA VAL A 238 -11.06 13.36 13.90
C VAL A 238 -12.16 13.45 14.95
N GLY A 239 -11.85 13.87 16.18
CA GLY A 239 -12.84 13.94 17.26
C GLY A 239 -13.94 14.99 17.01
N SER A 240 -13.60 16.10 16.36
CA SER A 240 -14.55 17.18 16.08
C SER A 240 -15.56 16.86 14.96
N GLY A 241 -15.35 15.76 14.22
CA GLY A 241 -16.30 15.28 13.22
C GLY A 241 -17.54 14.60 13.81
N GLU A 242 -17.50 14.18 15.07
CA GLU A 242 -18.64 13.54 15.74
C GLU A 242 -19.27 12.41 14.89
N ILE A 243 -20.61 12.28 14.88
CA ILE A 243 -21.33 11.24 14.15
C ILE A 243 -21.50 11.59 12.66
N PHE A 244 -21.94 12.80 12.35
CA PHE A 244 -22.35 13.19 10.98
C PHE A 244 -21.36 14.10 10.26
N GLY A 245 -20.29 14.53 10.94
CA GLY A 245 -19.34 15.49 10.43
C GLY A 245 -19.82 16.94 10.51
N LYS A 246 -18.88 17.86 10.29
CA LYS A 246 -19.19 19.28 10.20
C LYS A 246 -19.82 19.69 8.87
N GLY A 247 -19.84 18.77 7.91
CA GLY A 247 -20.28 19.01 6.52
C GLY A 247 -19.09 19.31 5.60
N ILE A 248 -19.28 18.99 4.32
CA ILE A 248 -18.26 19.16 3.27
C ILE A 248 -17.93 20.64 3.11
N GLY A 249 -16.66 21.02 3.24
CA GLY A 249 -16.18 22.41 3.18
C GLY A 249 -16.30 23.19 4.48
N TYR A 250 -16.78 22.57 5.56
CA TYR A 250 -16.90 23.20 6.88
C TYR A 250 -15.89 22.68 7.91
N GLY A 251 -14.94 21.85 7.50
CA GLY A 251 -13.82 21.39 8.32
C GLY A 251 -12.92 22.55 8.73
N THR A 252 -12.93 22.91 10.01
CA THR A 252 -12.22 24.10 10.53
C THR A 252 -10.71 23.87 10.62
N GLN A 253 -10.27 22.65 11.00
CA GLN A 253 -8.85 22.33 11.17
C GLN A 253 -8.08 22.36 9.86
N SER A 254 -8.69 21.83 8.80
CA SER A 254 -8.11 21.80 7.47
C SER A 254 -8.24 23.13 6.74
N LYS A 255 -9.40 23.78 6.82
CA LYS A 255 -9.69 25.07 6.15
C LYS A 255 -8.84 26.22 6.70
N LEU A 256 -8.61 26.27 8.00
CA LEU A 256 -7.78 27.28 8.66
C LEU A 256 -6.29 26.90 8.66
N GLN A 257 -5.92 25.81 7.98
CA GLN A 257 -4.54 25.30 7.88
C GLN A 257 -3.88 24.97 9.24
N PHE A 258 -4.68 24.71 10.27
CA PHE A 258 -4.17 24.19 11.54
C PHE A 258 -3.63 22.76 11.38
N LEU A 259 -4.17 22.00 10.41
CA LEU A 259 -3.71 20.68 10.04
C LEU A 259 -2.83 20.78 8.78
N PRO A 260 -1.49 20.77 8.91
CA PRO A 260 -0.61 20.82 7.76
C PRO A 260 -0.70 19.51 6.97
N GLU A 261 -0.41 19.53 5.68
CA GLU A 261 -0.42 18.32 4.81
C GLU A 261 -1.74 17.54 4.86
N TYR A 262 -2.86 18.22 5.06
CA TYR A 262 -4.19 17.59 5.10
C TYR A 262 -4.52 16.80 3.84
N GLN A 263 -3.91 17.13 2.69
CA GLN A 263 -4.11 16.45 1.41
C GLN A 263 -3.32 15.15 1.28
N THR A 264 -2.25 14.94 2.05
CA THR A 264 -1.36 13.77 1.98
C THR A 264 -1.44 12.95 3.26
N ASP A 265 -0.75 13.39 4.31
CA ASP A 265 -0.53 12.63 5.54
C ASP A 265 -1.74 12.66 6.49
N PHE A 266 -2.59 13.68 6.38
CA PHE A 266 -3.73 13.87 7.28
C PHE A 266 -5.08 13.88 6.56
N ILE A 267 -5.14 13.29 5.35
CA ILE A 267 -6.39 13.23 4.58
C ILE A 267 -7.51 12.49 5.33
N PHE A 268 -7.18 11.46 6.11
CA PHE A 268 -8.15 10.74 6.93
C PHE A 268 -8.73 11.63 8.01
N ALA A 269 -7.92 12.44 8.69
CA ALA A 269 -8.39 13.35 9.73
C ALA A 269 -9.28 14.45 9.14
N ALA A 270 -8.89 15.04 7.99
CA ALA A 270 -9.69 16.02 7.27
C ALA A 270 -11.02 15.42 6.80
N PHE A 271 -11.00 14.20 6.27
CA PHE A 271 -12.21 13.46 5.87
C PHE A 271 -13.11 13.18 7.06
N ALA A 272 -12.55 12.70 8.18
CA ALA A 272 -13.31 12.40 9.39
C ALA A 272 -13.94 13.66 9.98
N GLU A 273 -13.27 14.81 9.93
CA GLU A 273 -13.83 16.10 10.37
C GLU A 273 -15.07 16.50 9.56
N GLU A 274 -15.01 16.33 8.22
CA GLU A 274 -16.11 16.74 7.33
C GLU A 274 -17.26 15.76 7.30
N TRP A 275 -16.98 14.45 7.22
CA TRP A 275 -17.95 13.38 6.99
C TRP A 275 -18.37 12.66 8.27
N GLY A 276 -17.67 12.88 9.39
CA GLY A 276 -17.93 12.27 10.68
C GLY A 276 -17.73 10.75 10.70
N PHE A 277 -18.20 10.13 11.75
CA PHE A 277 -18.12 8.69 11.95
C PHE A 277 -18.83 7.89 10.85
N VAL A 278 -19.99 8.37 10.36
CA VAL A 278 -20.71 7.74 9.25
C VAL A 278 -19.87 7.70 7.98
N GLY A 279 -19.18 8.79 7.65
CA GLY A 279 -18.27 8.81 6.51
C GLY A 279 -17.09 7.86 6.69
N VAL A 280 -16.51 7.78 7.89
CA VAL A 280 -15.42 6.84 8.20
C VAL A 280 -15.89 5.40 8.06
N LEU A 281 -17.10 5.05 8.50
CA LEU A 281 -17.68 3.71 8.27
C LEU A 281 -17.87 3.40 6.79
N LEU A 282 -18.33 4.37 6.00
CA LEU A 282 -18.42 4.22 4.53
C LEU A 282 -17.05 3.95 3.92
N LEU A 283 -16.03 4.72 4.29
CA LEU A 283 -14.66 4.56 3.81
C LEU A 283 -14.11 3.17 4.19
N LEU A 284 -14.30 2.74 5.44
CA LEU A 284 -13.90 1.42 5.93
C LEU A 284 -14.63 0.31 5.16
N GLY A 285 -15.93 0.48 4.89
CA GLY A 285 -16.74 -0.44 4.09
C GLY A 285 -16.19 -0.59 2.67
N LEU A 286 -15.92 0.52 1.98
CA LEU A 286 -15.34 0.51 0.64
C LEU A 286 -13.95 -0.15 0.64
N PHE A 287 -13.11 0.17 1.63
CA PHE A 287 -11.80 -0.44 1.75
C PHE A 287 -11.89 -1.94 2.04
N THR A 288 -12.83 -2.37 2.88
CA THR A 288 -13.12 -3.78 3.13
C THR A 288 -13.54 -4.50 1.84
N VAL A 289 -14.37 -3.86 1.00
CA VAL A 289 -14.72 -4.42 -0.33
C VAL A 289 -13.45 -4.61 -1.17
N VAL A 290 -12.54 -3.63 -1.22
CA VAL A 290 -11.27 -3.76 -1.96
C VAL A 290 -10.49 -4.98 -1.47
N VAL A 291 -10.25 -5.11 -0.16
CA VAL A 291 -9.47 -6.21 0.42
C VAL A 291 -10.14 -7.57 0.18
N VAL A 292 -11.44 -7.67 0.46
CA VAL A 292 -12.20 -8.93 0.26
C VAL A 292 -12.21 -9.36 -1.20
N ARG A 293 -12.35 -8.42 -2.14
CA ARG A 293 -12.29 -8.76 -3.59
C ARG A 293 -10.90 -9.22 -4.00
N ILE A 294 -9.82 -8.59 -3.50
CA ILE A 294 -8.44 -9.05 -3.74
C ILE A 294 -8.24 -10.47 -3.18
N LEU A 295 -8.68 -10.73 -1.95
CA LEU A 295 -8.59 -12.06 -1.34
C LEU A 295 -9.43 -13.11 -2.08
N ALA A 296 -10.59 -12.73 -2.61
CA ALA A 296 -11.41 -13.61 -3.44
C ALA A 296 -10.71 -13.96 -4.78
N ILE A 297 -9.93 -13.03 -5.36
CA ILE A 297 -9.08 -13.29 -6.52
C ILE A 297 -7.91 -14.20 -6.12
N SER A 298 -7.27 -13.93 -4.98
CA SER A 298 -6.23 -14.77 -4.40
C SER A 298 -6.67 -16.23 -4.26
N ALA A 299 -7.84 -16.47 -3.67
CA ALA A 299 -8.37 -17.83 -3.46
C ALA A 299 -8.66 -18.59 -4.77
N ARG A 300 -8.75 -17.89 -5.91
CA ARG A 300 -8.98 -18.45 -7.26
C ARG A 300 -7.72 -18.40 -8.13
N GLY A 301 -6.57 -18.08 -7.56
CA GLY A 301 -5.30 -17.96 -8.27
C GLY A 301 -4.95 -19.27 -9.01
N ALA A 302 -4.36 -19.15 -10.20
CA ALA A 302 -4.00 -20.30 -11.03
C ALA A 302 -2.88 -21.15 -10.43
N ASP A 303 -2.02 -20.52 -9.64
CA ASP A 303 -0.91 -21.18 -8.94
C ASP A 303 -0.57 -20.43 -7.63
N ASN A 304 0.35 -20.99 -6.85
CA ASN A 304 0.77 -20.43 -5.57
C ASN A 304 1.41 -19.06 -5.68
N PHE A 305 2.04 -18.72 -6.81
CA PHE A 305 2.59 -17.40 -7.03
C PHE A 305 1.48 -16.35 -7.12
N ASP A 306 0.46 -16.60 -7.93
CA ASP A 306 -0.68 -15.70 -8.10
C ASP A 306 -1.46 -15.53 -6.78
N MET A 307 -1.68 -16.64 -6.05
CA MET A 307 -2.34 -16.61 -4.73
C MET A 307 -1.57 -15.73 -3.74
N LEU A 308 -0.26 -15.93 -3.62
CA LEU A 308 0.58 -15.19 -2.69
C LEU A 308 0.80 -13.74 -3.12
N PHE A 309 0.85 -13.47 -4.44
CA PHE A 309 0.95 -12.10 -4.94
C PHE A 309 -0.30 -11.30 -4.60
N CYS A 310 -1.48 -11.85 -4.86
CA CYS A 310 -2.75 -11.21 -4.49
C CYS A 310 -2.85 -11.00 -2.97
N ALA A 311 -2.52 -12.02 -2.16
CA ALA A 311 -2.49 -11.90 -0.70
C ALA A 311 -1.50 -10.82 -0.24
N GLY A 312 -0.31 -10.76 -0.85
CA GLY A 312 0.69 -9.75 -0.55
C GLY A 312 0.25 -8.32 -0.89
N VAL A 313 -0.48 -8.12 -1.99
CA VAL A 313 -1.09 -6.82 -2.32
C VAL A 313 -2.17 -6.45 -1.31
N ALA A 314 -3.01 -7.42 -0.88
CA ALA A 314 -4.00 -7.17 0.18
C ALA A 314 -3.32 -6.77 1.50
N ILE A 315 -2.23 -7.45 1.89
CA ILE A 315 -1.43 -7.10 3.07
C ILE A 315 -0.84 -5.70 2.92
N TYR A 316 -0.28 -5.37 1.76
CA TYR A 316 0.30 -4.06 1.48
C TYR A 316 -0.74 -2.95 1.70
N PHE A 317 -1.89 -3.03 1.05
CA PHE A 317 -2.93 -2.01 1.19
C PHE A 317 -3.49 -1.95 2.61
N THR A 318 -3.71 -3.11 3.25
CA THR A 318 -4.23 -3.15 4.63
C THR A 318 -3.24 -2.53 5.61
N ALA A 319 -1.95 -2.85 5.51
CA ALA A 319 -0.92 -2.26 6.36
C ALA A 319 -0.85 -0.74 6.18
N GLN A 320 -0.88 -0.26 4.93
CA GLN A 320 -0.84 1.16 4.63
C GLN A 320 -2.08 1.90 5.16
N PHE A 321 -3.28 1.33 4.98
CA PHE A 321 -4.52 1.87 5.53
C PHE A 321 -4.48 1.94 7.06
N LEU A 322 -4.12 0.83 7.74
CA LEU A 322 -4.07 0.77 9.19
C LEU A 322 -3.04 1.74 9.79
N VAL A 323 -1.87 1.85 9.18
CA VAL A 323 -0.84 2.80 9.63
C VAL A 323 -1.32 4.23 9.44
N HIS A 324 -1.91 4.56 8.27
CA HIS A 324 -2.40 5.90 7.99
C HIS A 324 -3.58 6.29 8.91
N ALA A 325 -4.60 5.46 9.02
CA ALA A 325 -5.73 5.73 9.89
C ALA A 325 -5.30 5.77 11.37
N GLY A 326 -4.45 4.82 11.79
CA GLY A 326 -3.93 4.74 13.16
C GLY A 326 -3.12 5.97 13.57
N MET A 327 -2.25 6.49 12.70
CA MET A 327 -1.49 7.71 13.02
C MET A 327 -2.39 8.96 13.11
N ASN A 328 -3.45 9.02 12.30
CA ASN A 328 -4.40 10.13 12.33
C ASN A 328 -5.32 10.11 13.57
N MET A 329 -5.61 8.92 14.08
CA MET A 329 -6.41 8.73 15.30
C MET A 329 -5.57 8.77 16.59
N GLY A 330 -4.25 8.96 16.52
CA GLY A 330 -3.35 8.90 17.67
C GLY A 330 -3.11 7.49 18.22
N LEU A 331 -3.41 6.43 17.45
CA LEU A 331 -3.15 5.03 17.81
C LEU A 331 -1.75 4.54 17.40
N LEU A 332 -1.10 5.29 16.51
CA LEU A 332 0.25 5.03 16.02
C LEU A 332 1.03 6.35 15.92
N PRO A 333 2.37 6.31 16.00
CA PRO A 333 3.17 7.51 15.80
C PRO A 333 3.02 8.04 14.37
N ILE A 334 3.15 9.35 14.18
CA ILE A 334 3.07 9.98 12.85
C ILE A 334 4.26 9.53 12.01
N THR A 335 3.97 8.85 10.91
CA THR A 335 4.96 8.25 10.01
C THR A 335 5.07 8.94 8.66
N GLY A 336 4.08 9.78 8.28
CA GLY A 336 4.06 10.43 6.96
C GLY A 336 3.74 9.46 5.81
N THR A 337 2.86 8.49 6.06
CA THR A 337 2.38 7.56 5.01
C THR A 337 1.15 8.12 4.31
N THR A 338 0.97 7.78 3.05
CA THR A 338 -0.24 8.09 2.28
C THR A 338 -1.35 7.08 2.55
N MET A 339 -2.62 7.50 2.43
CA MET A 339 -3.77 6.60 2.48
C MET A 339 -4.01 5.96 1.10
N PRO A 340 -4.19 4.64 1.03
CA PRO A 340 -4.42 3.97 -0.25
C PRO A 340 -5.61 4.57 -1.01
N PHE A 341 -5.41 4.86 -2.29
CA PHE A 341 -6.35 5.43 -3.24
C PHE A 341 -6.87 6.83 -2.91
N MET A 342 -6.70 7.34 -1.69
CA MET A 342 -7.32 8.57 -1.21
C MET A 342 -6.38 9.77 -1.19
N SER A 343 -5.14 9.60 -0.70
CA SER A 343 -4.18 10.70 -0.53
C SER A 343 -3.80 11.35 -1.86
N TYR A 344 -3.42 12.64 -1.80
CA TYR A 344 -2.83 13.34 -2.93
C TYR A 344 -1.45 12.76 -3.28
N GLY A 345 -1.23 12.48 -4.57
CA GLY A 345 0.08 12.13 -5.09
C GLY A 345 0.01 11.16 -6.28
N GLY A 346 0.79 11.45 -7.32
CA GLY A 346 0.77 10.65 -8.55
C GLY A 346 1.49 9.31 -8.42
N SER A 347 2.66 9.28 -7.75
CA SER A 347 3.50 8.08 -7.69
C SER A 347 2.81 6.90 -7.00
N HIS A 348 2.26 7.11 -5.78
CA HIS A 348 1.59 6.05 -5.06
C HIS A 348 0.29 5.62 -5.74
N LEU A 349 -0.53 6.57 -6.22
CA LEU A 349 -1.80 6.27 -6.87
C LEU A 349 -1.60 5.44 -8.16
N LEU A 350 -0.62 5.83 -8.99
CA LEU A 350 -0.23 5.05 -10.17
C LEU A 350 0.20 3.63 -9.79
N THR A 351 1.02 3.48 -8.74
CA THR A 351 1.50 2.17 -8.28
C THR A 351 0.35 1.29 -7.75
N GLU A 352 -0.59 1.88 -7.03
CA GLU A 352 -1.74 1.18 -6.46
C GLU A 352 -2.70 0.69 -7.56
N TYR A 353 -3.06 1.55 -8.52
CA TYR A 353 -3.89 1.15 -9.66
C TYR A 353 -3.16 0.20 -10.62
N PHE A 354 -1.84 0.34 -10.78
CA PHE A 354 -1.02 -0.63 -11.50
C PHE A 354 -1.05 -2.01 -10.84
N ALA A 355 -0.95 -2.07 -9.50
CA ALA A 355 -1.07 -3.31 -8.75
C ALA A 355 -2.45 -3.97 -8.98
N LEU A 356 -3.55 -3.20 -8.89
CA LEU A 356 -4.89 -3.71 -9.20
C LEU A 356 -4.99 -4.22 -10.65
N GLY A 357 -4.38 -3.52 -11.61
CA GLY A 357 -4.33 -3.94 -13.00
C GLY A 357 -3.62 -5.28 -13.18
N ILE A 358 -2.48 -5.51 -12.50
CA ILE A 358 -1.80 -6.81 -12.50
C ILE A 358 -2.72 -7.91 -11.96
N LEU A 359 -3.47 -7.67 -10.88
CA LEU A 359 -4.43 -8.63 -10.32
C LEU A 359 -5.51 -9.00 -11.34
N MET A 360 -6.01 -8.03 -12.12
CA MET A 360 -6.98 -8.29 -13.17
C MET A 360 -6.39 -9.12 -14.31
N SER A 361 -5.14 -8.86 -14.67
CA SER A 361 -4.42 -9.67 -15.65
C SER A 361 -4.22 -11.11 -15.16
N MET A 362 -3.80 -11.33 -13.92
CA MET A 362 -3.66 -12.67 -13.33
C MET A 362 -5.00 -13.41 -13.36
N ARG A 363 -6.11 -12.75 -13.00
CA ARG A 363 -7.45 -13.31 -13.10
C ARG A 363 -7.84 -13.68 -14.53
N ARG A 364 -7.42 -12.89 -15.53
CA ARG A 364 -7.68 -13.15 -16.95
C ARG A 364 -6.95 -14.39 -17.45
N HIS A 365 -5.71 -14.58 -17.02
CA HIS A 365 -4.83 -15.65 -17.49
C HIS A 365 -4.86 -16.88 -16.57
N ALA A 366 -5.66 -16.86 -15.50
CA ALA A 366 -5.90 -18.04 -14.66
C ALA A 366 -6.50 -19.15 -15.52
N ARG A 367 -5.79 -20.28 -15.61
CA ARG A 367 -6.31 -21.48 -16.30
C ARG A 367 -7.40 -22.09 -15.42
N PRO A 368 -8.53 -22.57 -15.99
CA PRO A 368 -9.51 -23.31 -15.20
C PRO A 368 -8.82 -24.52 -14.56
N THR A 369 -8.94 -24.63 -13.25
CA THR A 369 -8.39 -25.76 -12.49
C THR A 369 -9.02 -27.06 -12.98
N HIS A 370 -8.28 -28.14 -13.04
CA HIS A 370 -8.64 -29.48 -13.55
C HIS A 370 -9.90 -30.10 -12.92
N GLN A 371 -10.50 -29.50 -11.87
CA GLN A 371 -11.71 -30.00 -11.20
C GLN A 371 -12.96 -30.08 -12.08
N SER A 372 -13.02 -29.34 -13.19
CA SER A 372 -14.17 -29.46 -14.13
C SER A 372 -14.02 -30.56 -15.16
N ARG A 373 -12.88 -31.24 -15.23
CA ARG A 373 -12.68 -32.36 -16.17
C ARG A 373 -13.17 -33.67 -15.60
N ASP A 374 -13.02 -33.90 -14.30
CA ASP A 374 -13.41 -35.17 -13.67
C ASP A 374 -14.96 -35.30 -13.59
N GLU A 375 -15.71 -34.18 -13.44
CA GLU A 375 -17.18 -34.24 -13.46
C GLU A 375 -17.74 -34.54 -14.87
N THR A 376 -17.03 -34.17 -15.93
CA THR A 376 -17.50 -34.40 -17.31
C THR A 376 -17.12 -35.84 -17.79
N GLU A 377 -16.06 -36.42 -17.26
CA GLU A 377 -15.70 -37.82 -17.56
C GLU A 377 -16.58 -38.83 -16.83
N ILE A 378 -17.09 -38.50 -15.64
CA ILE A 378 -18.00 -39.40 -14.88
C ILE A 378 -19.41 -39.39 -15.49
N VAL A 379 -19.87 -38.28 -16.09
CA VAL A 379 -21.18 -38.21 -16.76
C VAL A 379 -21.17 -38.82 -18.15
N GLY A 380 -19.99 -38.99 -18.80
CA GLY A 380 -19.84 -39.64 -20.10
C GLY A 380 -19.63 -41.14 -20.02
N ALA A 381 -19.53 -41.71 -18.81
CA ALA A 381 -19.29 -43.15 -18.60
C ALA A 381 -20.52 -43.92 -18.06
N LEU A 382 -21.70 -43.29 -18.01
CA LEU A 382 -23.02 -43.84 -17.75
C LEU A 382 -23.88 -43.73 -19.00
#